data_379589f6d4398062f6797752a59c0b2a
#
_entry.id   379589f6d4398062f6797752a59c0b2a
#
_cell.length_a   1.000
_cell.length_b   1.000
_cell.length_c   1.000
_cell.angle_alpha   90.00
_cell.angle_beta   90.00
_cell.angle_gamma   90.00
#
_symmetry.space_group_name_H-M   'P 1'
#
loop_
_entity.id
_entity.type
_entity.pdbx_description
1 polymer ?
#
loop_
_entity_poly.entity_id
_entity_poly.type
_entity_poly.pdbx_seq_one_letter_code
_entity_poly.pdbx_strand_id
1 'polypeptide(L)'
;MSYLKIIIPIIIVILIGIAIAISSDQEIIEEEVQIQWITSGPFQIEKNQYILGEKIFINVNNIPNDVNGEIIFLRPTNTPDPDELELEGISDDIIKTKTKYIGIKFDGNKKDNFNRYFEPKMHPYKGPCSTDDLVGEWVMVFSGTEYKPIFFEITNETAPWYDKEYFDPVC
;
A
#
# COMPACT_ATOMS: atom_id res chain seq x y z
N MET A 1 23.32 66.92 -16.77
CA MET A 1 23.56 65.89 -15.70
C MET A 1 22.30 65.58 -14.83
N SER A 2 21.12 66.17 -15.10
CA SER A 2 19.94 65.96 -14.24
C SER A 2 19.10 64.73 -14.57
N TYR A 3 19.07 64.29 -15.83
CA TYR A 3 18.22 63.19 -16.28
C TYR A 3 18.68 61.80 -15.76
N LEU A 4 19.96 61.62 -15.53
CA LEU A 4 20.48 60.33 -15.06
C LEU A 4 20.00 59.98 -13.64
N LYS A 5 19.73 60.98 -12.79
CA LYS A 5 19.25 60.80 -11.43
C LYS A 5 17.77 60.38 -11.37
N ILE A 6 17.01 60.57 -12.44
CA ILE A 6 15.62 60.18 -12.52
C ILE A 6 15.45 58.79 -13.23
N ILE A 7 16.31 58.53 -14.19
CA ILE A 7 16.25 57.28 -14.97
C ILE A 7 16.64 56.06 -14.14
N ILE A 8 17.66 56.15 -13.30
CA ILE A 8 18.15 55.03 -12.49
C ILE A 8 17.06 54.46 -11.56
N PRO A 9 16.32 55.25 -10.77
CA PRO A 9 15.26 54.69 -9.91
C PRO A 9 14.11 54.08 -10.68
N ILE A 10 13.77 54.57 -11.86
CA ILE A 10 12.72 54.00 -12.71
C ILE A 10 13.12 52.60 -13.22
N ILE A 11 14.37 52.42 -13.66
CA ILE A 11 14.88 51.13 -14.12
C ILE A 11 14.89 50.13 -12.98
N ILE A 12 15.26 50.52 -11.76
CA ILE A 12 15.24 49.64 -10.58
C ILE A 12 13.79 49.14 -10.25
N VAL A 13 12.83 50.03 -10.31
CA VAL A 13 11.41 49.66 -10.05
C VAL A 13 10.90 48.69 -11.12
N ILE A 14 11.24 48.88 -12.38
CA ILE A 14 10.88 47.98 -13.47
C ILE A 14 11.51 46.59 -13.29
N LEU A 15 12.81 46.53 -12.92
CA LEU A 15 13.49 45.25 -12.71
C LEU A 15 12.95 44.49 -11.49
N ILE A 16 12.57 45.19 -10.43
CA ILE A 16 11.90 44.55 -9.27
C ILE A 16 10.52 44.05 -9.66
N GLY A 17 9.76 44.80 -10.44
CA GLY A 17 8.45 44.38 -10.93
C GLY A 17 8.50 43.11 -11.81
N ILE A 18 9.51 42.99 -12.68
CA ILE A 18 9.76 41.83 -13.51
C ILE A 18 10.17 40.63 -12.64
N ALA A 19 11.04 40.82 -11.66
CA ALA A 19 11.47 39.75 -10.76
C ALA A 19 10.28 39.17 -9.95
N ILE A 20 9.34 40.00 -9.48
CA ILE A 20 8.14 39.58 -8.78
C ILE A 20 7.18 38.80 -9.73
N ALA A 21 7.01 39.27 -10.95
CA ALA A 21 6.17 38.60 -11.95
C ALA A 21 6.69 37.21 -12.33
N ILE A 22 8.01 37.02 -12.43
CA ILE A 22 8.62 35.72 -12.73
C ILE A 22 8.53 34.77 -11.53
N SER A 23 8.50 35.31 -10.29
CA SER A 23 8.40 34.50 -9.06
C SER A 23 6.97 34.00 -8.78
N SER A 24 5.96 34.57 -9.40
CA SER A 24 4.55 34.20 -9.18
C SER A 24 4.04 33.11 -10.13
N ASP A 25 4.79 32.74 -11.17
CA ASP A 25 4.45 31.68 -12.11
C ASP A 25 5.12 30.34 -11.75
N GLN A 26 5.38 30.06 -10.48
CA GLN A 26 5.53 28.67 -10.06
C GLN A 26 4.13 28.06 -10.03
N GLU A 27 3.66 27.59 -11.18
CA GLU A 27 2.64 26.54 -11.23
C GLU A 27 3.16 25.42 -10.34
N ILE A 28 2.54 25.25 -9.18
CA ILE A 28 2.61 24.00 -8.42
C ILE A 28 1.94 23.00 -9.36
N ILE A 29 2.74 22.31 -10.15
CA ILE A 29 2.30 21.09 -10.84
C ILE A 29 2.02 20.13 -9.68
N GLU A 30 0.80 20.12 -9.19
CA GLU A 30 0.27 18.98 -8.43
C GLU A 30 0.36 17.81 -9.41
N GLU A 31 1.43 17.06 -9.29
CA GLU A 31 1.57 15.77 -9.94
C GLU A 31 0.43 14.91 -9.40
N GLU A 32 -0.65 14.84 -10.17
CA GLU A 32 -1.79 13.97 -9.88
C GLU A 32 -1.23 12.56 -9.86
N VAL A 33 -0.90 12.07 -8.66
CA VAL A 33 -0.44 10.69 -8.45
C VAL A 33 -1.58 9.79 -8.88
N GLN A 34 -1.52 9.31 -10.11
CA GLN A 34 -2.48 8.33 -10.62
C GLN A 34 -2.26 7.04 -9.86
N ILE A 35 -3.12 6.77 -8.89
CA ILE A 35 -3.15 5.50 -8.15
C ILE A 35 -3.49 4.41 -9.17
N GLN A 36 -2.51 3.59 -9.49
CA GLN A 36 -2.71 2.44 -10.37
C GLN A 36 -3.15 1.24 -9.53
N TRP A 37 -4.45 1.06 -9.40
CA TRP A 37 -5.02 -0.09 -8.70
C TRP A 37 -4.59 -1.43 -9.29
N ILE A 38 -4.12 -2.32 -8.42
CA ILE A 38 -3.87 -3.72 -8.77
C ILE A 38 -5.15 -4.47 -8.49
N THR A 39 -5.70 -5.11 -9.53
CA THR A 39 -7.06 -5.63 -9.51
C THR A 39 -7.10 -7.12 -9.84
N SER A 40 -7.92 -7.87 -9.10
CA SER A 40 -8.31 -9.24 -9.41
C SER A 40 -9.80 -9.42 -9.16
N GLY A 41 -10.60 -9.43 -10.22
CA GLY A 41 -12.05 -9.41 -10.11
C GLY A 41 -12.56 -8.21 -9.32
N PRO A 42 -13.36 -8.41 -8.26
CA PRO A 42 -13.88 -7.34 -7.42
C PRO A 42 -12.86 -6.78 -6.41
N PHE A 43 -11.68 -7.40 -6.29
CA PHE A 43 -10.68 -7.10 -5.28
C PHE A 43 -9.58 -6.20 -5.83
N GLN A 44 -9.20 -5.17 -5.06
CA GLN A 44 -8.23 -4.17 -5.47
C GLN A 44 -7.36 -3.73 -4.30
N ILE A 45 -6.08 -3.45 -4.58
CA ILE A 45 -5.16 -2.75 -3.67
C ILE A 45 -4.51 -1.57 -4.39
N GLU A 46 -4.07 -0.56 -3.64
CA GLU A 46 -3.58 0.70 -4.20
C GLU A 46 -2.27 0.57 -4.97
N LYS A 47 -1.37 -0.31 -4.52
CA LYS A 47 -0.02 -0.46 -5.08
C LYS A 47 0.56 -1.84 -4.77
N ASN A 48 1.68 -2.17 -5.38
CA ASN A 48 2.37 -3.46 -5.20
C ASN A 48 3.55 -3.40 -4.22
N GLN A 49 3.89 -2.23 -3.69
CA GLN A 49 4.99 -2.08 -2.75
C GLN A 49 4.60 -1.17 -1.59
N TYR A 50 4.88 -1.63 -0.39
CA TYR A 50 4.57 -0.97 0.88
C TYR A 50 5.83 -0.93 1.76
N ILE A 51 5.82 -0.07 2.76
CA ILE A 51 6.88 0.01 3.78
C ILE A 51 6.32 -0.47 5.12
N LEU A 52 7.20 -0.83 6.07
CA LEU A 52 6.80 -1.24 7.42
C LEU A 52 6.00 -0.12 8.12
N GLY A 53 4.87 -0.51 8.74
CA GLY A 53 3.96 0.43 9.40
C GLY A 53 2.98 1.12 8.46
N GLU A 54 3.02 0.84 7.17
CA GLU A 54 2.05 1.34 6.23
C GLU A 54 0.77 0.50 6.23
N LYS A 55 -0.36 1.16 6.04
CA LYS A 55 -1.66 0.50 5.92
C LYS A 55 -1.95 0.21 4.45
N ILE A 56 -2.28 -1.04 4.17
CA ILE A 56 -2.69 -1.50 2.86
C ILE A 56 -4.19 -1.27 2.73
N PHE A 57 -4.59 -0.43 1.79
CA PHE A 57 -6.00 -0.20 1.50
C PHE A 57 -6.54 -1.28 0.56
N ILE A 58 -7.60 -1.94 1.00
CA ILE A 58 -8.29 -2.99 0.23
C ILE A 58 -9.65 -2.44 -0.14
N ASN A 59 -9.92 -2.38 -1.42
CA ASN A 59 -11.20 -2.02 -1.97
C ASN A 59 -11.86 -3.26 -2.57
N VAL A 60 -13.10 -3.52 -2.17
CA VAL A 60 -13.89 -4.65 -2.68
C VAL A 60 -15.22 -4.14 -3.18
N ASN A 61 -15.45 -4.26 -4.48
CA ASN A 61 -16.62 -3.71 -5.15
C ASN A 61 -17.25 -4.75 -6.08
N ASN A 62 -18.58 -4.75 -6.12
CA ASN A 62 -19.34 -5.55 -7.10
C ASN A 62 -19.06 -7.05 -7.04
N ILE A 63 -18.98 -7.63 -5.82
CA ILE A 63 -18.91 -9.09 -5.67
C ILE A 63 -20.19 -9.70 -6.29
N PRO A 64 -20.06 -10.66 -7.22
CA PRO A 64 -21.22 -11.40 -7.73
C PRO A 64 -21.99 -12.09 -6.61
N ASN A 65 -23.32 -12.15 -6.71
CA ASN A 65 -24.18 -12.66 -5.64
C ASN A 65 -23.94 -14.14 -5.28
N ASP A 66 -23.39 -14.90 -6.21
CA ASP A 66 -23.11 -16.34 -6.08
C ASP A 66 -21.67 -16.62 -5.59
N VAL A 67 -20.86 -15.57 -5.38
CA VAL A 67 -19.47 -15.69 -4.98
C VAL A 67 -19.30 -15.44 -3.49
N ASN A 68 -18.84 -16.47 -2.78
CA ASN A 68 -18.56 -16.44 -1.36
C ASN A 68 -17.17 -17.01 -1.09
N GLY A 69 -16.48 -16.50 -0.09
CA GLY A 69 -15.15 -16.99 0.21
C GLY A 69 -14.43 -16.21 1.30
N GLU A 70 -13.12 -16.31 1.26
CA GLU A 70 -12.24 -15.62 2.18
C GLU A 70 -11.07 -14.95 1.43
N ILE A 71 -10.82 -13.69 1.72
CA ILE A 71 -9.57 -13.03 1.35
C ILE A 71 -8.53 -13.44 2.36
N ILE A 72 -7.51 -14.16 1.94
CA ILE A 72 -6.45 -14.66 2.82
C ILE A 72 -5.17 -13.94 2.49
N PHE A 73 -4.53 -13.36 3.51
CA PHE A 73 -3.21 -12.77 3.41
C PHE A 73 -2.17 -13.79 3.84
N LEU A 74 -1.25 -14.08 2.95
CA LEU A 74 -0.12 -14.96 3.19
C LEU A 74 1.13 -14.11 3.29
N ARG A 75 1.85 -14.24 4.41
CA ARG A 75 3.14 -13.57 4.63
C ARG A 75 4.31 -14.47 4.22
N PRO A 76 5.49 -13.92 3.93
CA PRO A 76 6.69 -14.71 3.72
C PRO A 76 7.06 -15.49 5.00
N THR A 77 7.64 -16.67 4.83
CA THR A 77 8.18 -17.48 5.93
C THR A 77 9.29 -18.40 5.45
N ASN A 78 10.25 -18.66 6.32
CA ASN A 78 11.28 -19.69 6.12
C ASN A 78 10.85 -21.05 6.68
N THR A 79 9.77 -21.10 7.45
CA THR A 79 9.22 -22.30 8.08
C THR A 79 7.74 -22.42 7.77
N PRO A 80 7.37 -22.81 6.53
CA PRO A 80 5.97 -22.98 6.17
C PRO A 80 5.35 -24.12 6.96
N ASP A 81 4.14 -23.95 7.43
CA ASP A 81 3.32 -25.01 8.00
C ASP A 81 2.41 -25.55 6.89
N PRO A 82 2.68 -26.75 6.36
CA PRO A 82 1.88 -27.32 5.29
C PRO A 82 0.44 -27.65 5.73
N ASP A 83 0.22 -27.93 7.00
CA ASP A 83 -1.10 -28.28 7.52
C ASP A 83 -2.02 -27.04 7.65
N GLU A 84 -1.43 -25.86 7.74
CA GLU A 84 -2.15 -24.59 7.83
C GLU A 84 -2.65 -24.08 6.46
N LEU A 85 -2.12 -24.62 5.36
CA LEU A 85 -2.31 -24.12 4.00
C LEU A 85 -2.99 -25.13 3.04
N GLU A 86 -3.83 -26.02 3.54
CA GLU A 86 -4.78 -26.74 2.69
C GLU A 86 -5.82 -25.76 2.10
N LEU A 87 -5.35 -24.83 1.25
CA LEU A 87 -6.18 -23.86 0.57
C LEU A 87 -6.44 -24.35 -0.86
N GLU A 88 -7.66 -24.81 -1.11
CA GLU A 88 -8.07 -25.20 -2.46
C GLU A 88 -7.79 -24.04 -3.46
N GLY A 89 -7.08 -24.36 -4.54
CA GLY A 89 -6.84 -23.43 -5.65
C GLY A 89 -5.57 -22.58 -5.56
N ILE A 90 -4.72 -22.79 -4.56
CA ILE A 90 -3.40 -22.13 -4.48
C ILE A 90 -2.32 -23.09 -4.98
N SER A 91 -1.40 -22.58 -5.79
CA SER A 91 -0.30 -23.40 -6.29
C SER A 91 0.67 -23.79 -5.16
N ASP A 92 1.19 -25.03 -5.22
CA ASP A 92 2.18 -25.57 -4.27
C ASP A 92 3.41 -24.68 -4.10
N ASP A 93 3.78 -23.91 -5.13
CA ASP A 93 4.93 -23.02 -5.07
C ASP A 93 4.71 -21.82 -4.15
N ILE A 94 3.47 -21.33 -4.06
CA ILE A 94 3.10 -20.27 -3.11
C ILE A 94 3.14 -20.81 -1.69
N ILE A 95 2.58 -22.01 -1.47
CA ILE A 95 2.47 -22.63 -0.15
C ILE A 95 3.84 -22.89 0.49
N LYS A 96 4.85 -23.26 -0.29
CA LYS A 96 6.19 -23.61 0.21
C LYS A 96 6.95 -22.45 0.88
N THR A 97 6.60 -21.22 0.62
CA THR A 97 7.34 -20.02 1.09
C THR A 97 6.47 -19.03 1.86
N LYS A 98 5.24 -19.40 2.15
CA LYS A 98 4.24 -18.53 2.76
C LYS A 98 3.56 -19.22 3.95
N THR A 99 3.02 -18.41 4.85
CA THR A 99 2.12 -18.87 5.91
C THR A 99 0.95 -17.91 6.04
N LYS A 100 -0.19 -18.41 6.53
CA LYS A 100 -1.39 -17.58 6.72
C LYS A 100 -1.13 -16.54 7.81
N TYR A 101 -1.46 -15.29 7.51
CA TYR A 101 -1.42 -14.21 8.47
C TYR A 101 -2.83 -13.89 8.99
N ILE A 102 -3.79 -13.61 8.10
CA ILE A 102 -5.18 -13.31 8.44
C ILE A 102 -6.11 -13.66 7.27
N GLY A 103 -7.37 -13.93 7.59
CA GLY A 103 -8.44 -14.11 6.61
C GLY A 103 -9.62 -13.18 6.89
N ILE A 104 -10.24 -12.68 5.80
CA ILE A 104 -11.40 -11.81 5.82
C ILE A 104 -12.50 -12.47 4.99
N LYS A 105 -13.57 -12.93 5.62
CA LYS A 105 -14.70 -13.54 4.93
C LYS A 105 -15.51 -12.50 4.16
N PHE A 106 -15.99 -12.89 2.98
CA PHE A 106 -16.91 -12.10 2.16
C PHE A 106 -18.06 -12.97 1.64
N ASP A 107 -19.19 -12.32 1.36
CA ASP A 107 -20.42 -12.96 0.91
C ASP A 107 -21.13 -12.06 -0.11
N GLY A 108 -21.10 -12.44 -1.37
CA GLY A 108 -21.72 -11.68 -2.47
C GLY A 108 -23.22 -11.50 -2.32
N ASN A 109 -23.92 -12.42 -1.65
CA ASN A 109 -25.35 -12.27 -1.39
C ASN A 109 -25.68 -11.10 -0.48
N LYS A 110 -24.74 -10.69 0.38
CA LYS A 110 -24.90 -9.54 1.28
C LYS A 110 -24.59 -8.21 0.61
N LYS A 111 -24.13 -8.23 -0.66
CA LYS A 111 -23.66 -7.05 -1.40
C LYS A 111 -22.61 -6.24 -0.60
N ASP A 112 -21.75 -6.97 0.07
CA ASP A 112 -20.70 -6.39 0.94
C ASP A 112 -19.60 -5.75 0.09
N ASN A 113 -19.93 -4.58 -0.52
CA ASN A 113 -18.87 -3.68 -0.92
C ASN A 113 -18.25 -3.14 0.36
N PHE A 114 -16.96 -3.35 0.54
CA PHE A 114 -16.28 -2.84 1.71
C PHE A 114 -14.90 -2.29 1.37
N ASN A 115 -14.54 -1.27 2.11
CA ASN A 115 -13.21 -0.72 2.10
C ASN A 115 -12.57 -1.02 3.45
N ARG A 116 -11.41 -1.63 3.45
CA ARG A 116 -10.68 -1.96 4.67
C ARG A 116 -9.22 -1.55 4.58
N TYR A 117 -8.70 -1.15 5.73
CA TYR A 117 -7.27 -1.05 5.91
C TYR A 117 -6.77 -2.32 6.60
N PHE A 118 -5.72 -2.88 6.02
CA PHE A 118 -4.97 -3.99 6.58
C PHE A 118 -3.58 -3.46 6.95
N GLU A 119 -3.15 -3.66 8.18
CA GLU A 119 -1.84 -3.26 8.67
C GLU A 119 -1.09 -4.48 9.18
N PRO A 120 -0.05 -4.93 8.48
CA PRO A 120 0.81 -6.00 8.96
C PRO A 120 1.51 -5.59 10.26
N LYS A 121 1.37 -6.41 11.31
CA LYS A 121 1.93 -6.17 12.64
C LYS A 121 2.55 -7.43 13.21
N MET A 122 3.55 -7.26 14.07
CA MET A 122 4.04 -8.32 14.94
C MET A 122 3.00 -8.71 15.97
N HIS A 123 2.98 -9.99 16.35
CA HIS A 123 2.05 -10.48 17.34
C HIS A 123 2.72 -11.53 18.25
N PRO A 124 2.76 -11.32 19.60
CA PRO A 124 3.54 -12.14 20.52
C PRO A 124 3.11 -13.62 20.63
N TYR A 125 1.92 -13.98 20.15
CA TYR A 125 1.37 -15.33 20.36
C TYR A 125 0.95 -16.06 19.08
N LYS A 126 0.79 -15.39 17.96
CA LYS A 126 0.16 -15.97 16.76
C LYS A 126 0.77 -15.52 15.44
N GLY A 127 1.80 -14.74 15.46
CA GLY A 127 2.18 -14.09 14.24
C GLY A 127 3.67 -13.89 14.10
N PRO A 128 4.03 -12.97 13.25
CA PRO A 128 5.41 -12.60 13.08
C PRO A 128 5.99 -12.06 14.39
N CYS A 129 7.16 -12.58 14.76
CA CYS A 129 7.83 -12.20 16.00
C CYS A 129 8.72 -10.98 15.83
N SER A 130 9.19 -10.76 14.62
CA SER A 130 10.08 -9.66 14.24
C SER A 130 9.61 -8.96 12.98
N THR A 131 10.19 -7.80 12.70
CA THR A 131 9.96 -7.09 11.44
C THR A 131 10.44 -7.88 10.23
N ASP A 132 11.48 -8.70 10.38
CA ASP A 132 11.99 -9.56 9.31
C ASP A 132 10.94 -10.57 8.82
N ASP A 133 10.04 -10.99 9.72
CA ASP A 133 8.91 -11.86 9.39
C ASP A 133 7.80 -11.15 8.58
N LEU A 134 7.83 -9.82 8.54
CA LEU A 134 6.89 -8.99 7.79
C LEU A 134 7.45 -8.54 6.43
N VAL A 135 8.77 -8.49 6.29
CA VAL A 135 9.45 -8.01 5.08
C VAL A 135 9.48 -9.09 4.02
N GLY A 136 9.20 -8.70 2.78
CA GLY A 136 9.26 -9.55 1.60
C GLY A 136 7.96 -9.62 0.84
N GLU A 137 7.85 -10.60 -0.05
CA GLU A 137 6.68 -10.78 -0.89
C GLU A 137 5.50 -11.40 -0.12
N TRP A 138 4.39 -10.70 -0.15
CA TRP A 138 3.08 -11.12 0.36
C TRP A 138 2.16 -11.53 -0.78
N VAL A 139 1.17 -12.34 -0.46
CA VAL A 139 0.15 -12.76 -1.42
C VAL A 139 -1.22 -12.61 -0.80
N MET A 140 -2.12 -11.97 -1.52
CA MET A 140 -3.55 -11.95 -1.21
C MET A 140 -4.24 -12.96 -2.11
N VAL A 141 -4.83 -14.01 -1.54
CA VAL A 141 -5.54 -15.07 -2.24
C VAL A 141 -7.02 -15.03 -1.93
N PHE A 142 -7.83 -15.50 -2.86
CA PHE A 142 -9.31 -15.45 -2.79
C PHE A 142 -9.87 -16.87 -2.77
N SER A 143 -9.84 -17.47 -1.58
CA SER A 143 -10.31 -18.83 -1.37
C SER A 143 -11.80 -18.96 -1.69
N GLY A 144 -12.18 -20.04 -2.34
CA GLY A 144 -13.56 -20.28 -2.82
C GLY A 144 -13.89 -19.56 -4.13
N THR A 145 -12.90 -19.05 -4.84
CA THR A 145 -13.08 -18.34 -6.11
C THR A 145 -12.04 -18.75 -7.16
N GLU A 146 -12.26 -18.35 -8.40
CA GLU A 146 -11.30 -18.51 -9.50
C GLU A 146 -10.42 -17.23 -9.73
N TYR A 147 -10.52 -16.23 -8.86
CA TYR A 147 -9.76 -15.00 -9.00
C TYR A 147 -8.26 -15.23 -8.75
N LYS A 148 -7.44 -14.59 -9.57
CA LYS A 148 -5.99 -14.72 -9.48
C LYS A 148 -5.47 -14.06 -8.20
N PRO A 149 -4.47 -14.65 -7.55
CA PRO A 149 -3.78 -14.02 -6.43
C PRO A 149 -3.22 -12.64 -6.80
N ILE A 150 -3.19 -11.72 -5.84
CA ILE A 150 -2.52 -10.44 -5.95
C ILE A 150 -1.24 -10.51 -5.11
N PHE A 151 -0.09 -10.23 -5.75
CA PHE A 151 1.22 -10.17 -5.11
C PHE A 151 1.57 -8.72 -4.79
N PHE A 152 2.16 -8.51 -3.63
CA PHE A 152 2.71 -7.22 -3.21
C PHE A 152 3.91 -7.44 -2.29
N GLU A 153 4.73 -6.44 -2.13
CA GLU A 153 5.95 -6.50 -1.33
C GLU A 153 5.86 -5.53 -0.14
N ILE A 154 6.38 -5.95 1.01
CA ILE A 154 6.68 -5.05 2.12
C ILE A 154 8.19 -4.94 2.22
N THR A 155 8.71 -3.72 2.05
CA THR A 155 10.14 -3.46 2.16
C THR A 155 10.55 -3.22 3.61
N ASN A 156 11.85 -3.23 3.87
CA ASN A 156 12.41 -2.95 5.19
C ASN A 156 12.49 -1.44 5.52
N GLU A 157 12.02 -0.59 4.62
CA GLU A 157 11.85 0.84 4.90
C GLU A 157 10.70 1.03 5.88
N THR A 158 10.82 2.02 6.76
CA THR A 158 9.83 2.30 7.80
C THR A 158 9.09 3.60 7.54
N ALA A 159 7.78 3.59 7.79
CA ALA A 159 6.98 4.79 7.70
C ALA A 159 7.46 5.84 8.73
N PRO A 160 7.56 7.13 8.37
CA PRO A 160 8.10 8.18 9.26
C PRO A 160 7.36 8.36 10.59
N TRP A 161 6.10 7.95 10.64
CA TRP A 161 5.24 8.00 11.84
C TRP A 161 5.30 6.72 12.67
N TYR A 162 6.04 5.71 12.23
CA TYR A 162 6.13 4.43 12.91
C TYR A 162 7.20 4.50 13.98
N ASP A 163 6.81 4.30 15.24
CA ASP A 163 7.71 4.43 16.38
C ASP A 163 8.66 3.22 16.47
N LYS A 164 9.93 3.45 16.80
CA LYS A 164 10.95 2.39 16.83
C LYS A 164 10.64 1.29 17.85
N GLU A 165 9.89 1.59 18.90
CA GLU A 165 9.45 0.62 19.91
C GLU A 165 8.58 -0.51 19.31
N TYR A 166 7.96 -0.27 18.15
CA TYR A 166 7.18 -1.29 17.42
C TYR A 166 8.02 -2.29 16.63
N PHE A 167 9.34 -2.13 16.61
CA PHE A 167 10.26 -3.00 15.88
C PHE A 167 11.01 -3.99 16.76
N ASP A 168 10.90 -3.87 18.08
CA ASP A 168 11.51 -4.83 19.00
C ASP A 168 10.81 -6.19 18.87
N PRO A 169 11.56 -7.29 18.74
CA PRO A 169 10.99 -8.62 18.66
C PRO A 169 10.05 -8.89 19.85
N VAL A 170 8.89 -9.47 19.56
CA VAL A 170 7.82 -9.66 20.57
C VAL A 170 7.70 -11.11 21.07
N CYS A 171 8.51 -12.04 20.51
CA CYS A 171 8.53 -13.45 20.94
C CYS A 171 9.79 -13.82 21.77
#